data_4b61b023f76f05c6269bff3411f75568
#
_entry.id   4b61b023f76f05c6269bff3411f75568
#
_cell.length_a   1.000
_cell.length_b   1.000
_cell.length_c   1.000
_cell.angle_alpha   90.00
_cell.angle_beta   90.00
_cell.angle_gamma   90.00
#
_symmetry.space_group_name_H-M   'P 1'
#
loop_
_entity.id
_entity.type
_entity.pdbx_description
1 polymer ?
#
loop_
_entity_poly.entity_id
_entity_poly.type
_entity_poly.pdbx_seq_one_letter_code
_entity_poly.pdbx_strand_id
1 'polypeptide(L)'
;MKICEMKPGSEIILDFTADRKLKVILGVIQKGCKDEYGKALLYVTLQENDFSQLDFFSVAMNVYAPNDGNACVFENVFVTKTDYPCEVLLTCDTNNILVSRRKTQRISCSIGGLAFVDKHMPFPVNTKDISSTGVSLYVAKGSELLPGIHLSLNLTQAIPEEILGIVGCISNRRAVVRRIQEADYGRVLIGAEFTDRV
;
A
#
# COMPACT_ATOMS: atom_id res chain seq x y z
N MET A 1 18.57 4.27 5.27
CA MET A 1 17.93 5.55 4.88
C MET A 1 17.50 6.27 6.15
N LYS A 2 17.78 7.55 6.27
CA LYS A 2 17.26 8.38 7.37
C LYS A 2 15.93 8.98 6.96
N ILE A 3 15.06 9.33 7.92
CA ILE A 3 13.74 9.89 7.62
C ILE A 3 13.85 11.19 6.79
N CYS A 4 14.90 11.97 6.97
CA CYS A 4 15.15 13.19 6.21
C CYS A 4 15.62 12.97 4.75
N GLU A 5 15.94 11.73 4.36
CA GLU A 5 16.38 11.37 3.00
C GLU A 5 15.22 10.94 2.10
N MET A 6 13.99 10.98 2.63
CA MET A 6 12.80 10.61 1.89
C MET A 6 12.47 11.67 0.83
N LYS A 7 11.98 11.20 -0.31
CA LYS A 7 11.74 12.05 -1.48
C LYS A 7 10.54 12.97 -1.26
N PRO A 8 10.67 14.29 -1.43
CA PRO A 8 9.53 15.21 -1.45
C PRO A 8 8.47 14.80 -2.47
N GLY A 9 7.21 15.04 -2.16
CA GLY A 9 6.05 14.64 -2.96
C GLY A 9 5.63 13.17 -2.79
N SER A 10 6.38 12.35 -2.04
CA SER A 10 5.97 10.98 -1.76
C SER A 10 4.89 10.94 -0.68
N GLU A 11 3.95 10.02 -0.83
CA GLU A 11 2.96 9.72 0.20
C GLU A 11 3.58 8.85 1.30
N ILE A 12 3.22 9.13 2.54
CA ILE A 12 3.55 8.31 3.70
C ILE A 12 2.30 7.97 4.49
N ILE A 13 2.39 6.89 5.24
CA ILE A 13 1.35 6.47 6.17
C ILE A 13 1.90 6.64 7.59
N LEU A 14 1.12 7.33 8.41
CA LEU A 14 1.34 7.45 9.84
C LEU A 14 0.33 6.54 10.54
N ASP A 15 0.78 5.64 11.42
CA ASP A 15 -0.11 4.87 12.26
C ASP A 15 0.19 5.08 13.74
N PHE A 16 -0.87 5.16 14.52
CA PHE A 16 -0.80 5.31 15.97
C PHE A 16 -2.04 4.73 16.62
N THR A 17 -1.92 4.41 17.90
CA THR A 17 -3.06 3.91 18.67
C THR A 17 -3.63 5.04 19.52
N ALA A 18 -4.90 5.38 19.30
CA ALA A 18 -5.66 6.29 20.14
C ALA A 18 -6.96 5.61 20.57
N ASP A 19 -7.34 5.75 21.83
CA ASP A 19 -8.55 5.14 22.41
C ASP A 19 -8.66 3.64 22.15
N ARG A 20 -7.55 2.90 22.20
CA ARG A 20 -7.44 1.47 21.89
C ARG A 20 -7.79 1.11 20.44
N LYS A 21 -7.82 2.06 19.53
CA LYS A 21 -8.07 1.86 18.11
C LYS A 21 -6.85 2.29 17.33
N LEU A 22 -6.49 1.49 16.33
CA LEU A 22 -5.47 1.87 15.35
C LEU A 22 -6.06 2.97 14.47
N LYS A 23 -5.40 4.11 14.42
CA LYS A 23 -5.68 5.19 13.49
C LYS A 23 -4.60 5.25 12.43
N VAL A 24 -4.99 5.52 11.20
CA VAL A 24 -4.11 5.60 10.04
C VAL A 24 -4.35 6.94 9.35
N ILE A 25 -3.29 7.68 9.16
CA ILE A 25 -3.31 9.01 8.51
C ILE A 25 -2.39 8.97 7.30
N LEU A 26 -2.82 9.61 6.22
CA LEU A 26 -2.01 9.81 5.03
C LEU A 26 -1.38 11.21 5.05
N GLY A 27 -0.10 11.26 4.70
CA GLY A 27 0.63 12.52 4.59
C GLY A 27 1.45 12.59 3.31
N VAL A 28 1.76 13.81 2.87
CA VAL A 28 2.63 14.07 1.73
C VAL A 28 3.89 14.78 2.22
N ILE A 29 5.04 14.22 1.88
CA ILE A 29 6.35 14.77 2.25
C ILE A 29 6.57 16.10 1.53
N GLN A 30 6.88 17.15 2.30
CA GLN A 30 7.25 18.44 1.76
C GLN A 30 8.77 18.56 1.62
N LYS A 31 9.50 18.32 2.69
CA LYS A 31 10.96 18.35 2.70
C LYS A 31 11.53 17.55 3.86
N GLY A 32 12.74 17.05 3.68
CA GLY A 32 13.59 16.52 4.75
C GLY A 32 14.79 17.41 4.98
N CYS A 33 15.22 17.56 6.23
CA CYS A 33 16.43 18.29 6.59
C CYS A 33 17.04 17.72 7.87
N LYS A 34 18.13 18.31 8.32
CA LYS A 34 18.70 18.07 9.66
C LYS A 34 18.69 19.39 10.42
N ASP A 35 18.48 19.30 11.73
CA ASP A 35 18.67 20.44 12.61
C ASP A 35 20.16 20.73 12.85
N GLU A 36 20.45 21.73 13.66
CA GLU A 36 21.81 22.15 14.04
C GLU A 36 22.58 21.07 14.82
N TYR A 37 21.89 20.12 15.44
CA TYR A 37 22.45 18.98 16.16
C TYR A 37 22.56 17.72 15.29
N GLY A 38 22.19 17.80 13.99
CA GLY A 38 22.22 16.67 13.05
C GLY A 38 21.04 15.71 13.18
N LYS A 39 19.99 16.04 13.95
CA LYS A 39 18.77 15.26 14.07
C LYS A 39 17.97 15.33 12.76
N ALA A 40 17.46 14.21 12.33
CA ALA A 40 16.69 14.13 11.09
C ALA A 40 15.27 14.65 11.30
N LEU A 41 14.86 15.57 10.45
CA LEU A 41 13.56 16.23 10.43
C LEU A 41 12.86 15.97 9.12
N LEU A 42 11.55 15.73 9.16
CA LEU A 42 10.70 15.55 7.96
C LEU A 42 9.43 16.39 8.11
N TYR A 43 9.21 17.29 7.18
CA TYR A 43 8.00 18.11 7.10
C TYR A 43 6.97 17.42 6.22
N VAL A 44 5.75 17.29 6.72
CA VAL A 44 4.67 16.53 6.09
C VAL A 44 3.38 17.33 6.15
N THR A 45 2.69 17.42 5.02
CA THR A 45 1.32 17.96 4.98
C THR A 45 0.32 16.84 5.12
N LEU A 46 -0.67 17.04 5.99
CA LEU A 46 -1.80 16.14 6.23
C LEU A 46 -3.08 16.73 5.62
N GLN A 47 -4.11 15.91 5.47
CA GLN A 47 -5.45 16.41 5.17
C GLN A 47 -6.01 17.17 6.39
N GLU A 48 -6.84 18.19 6.17
CA GLU A 48 -7.37 19.06 7.23
C GLU A 48 -8.12 18.29 8.32
N ASN A 49 -8.94 17.32 7.92
CA ASN A 49 -9.67 16.46 8.85
C ASN A 49 -8.75 15.61 9.73
N ASP A 50 -7.67 15.09 9.16
CA ASP A 50 -6.70 14.27 9.88
C ASP A 50 -5.85 15.13 10.81
N PHE A 51 -5.46 16.33 10.35
CA PHE A 51 -4.72 17.29 11.15
C PHE A 51 -5.50 17.77 12.37
N SER A 52 -6.81 17.99 12.24
CA SER A 52 -7.69 18.41 13.35
C SER A 52 -7.90 17.31 14.40
N GLN A 53 -7.84 16.05 14.00
CA GLN A 53 -8.03 14.89 14.88
C GLN A 53 -6.76 14.46 15.64
N LEU A 54 -5.59 14.96 15.24
CA LEU A 54 -4.35 14.69 15.94
C LEU A 54 -4.31 15.48 17.25
N ASP A 55 -4.43 14.75 18.36
CA ASP A 55 -4.19 15.31 19.68
C ASP A 55 -2.67 15.30 19.92
N PHE A 56 -2.07 16.50 19.85
CA PHE A 56 -0.63 16.68 19.66
C PHE A 56 0.23 16.55 20.93
N PHE A 57 -0.18 15.78 21.87
CA PHE A 57 0.68 15.43 22.99
C PHE A 57 1.49 14.15 22.67
N SER A 58 2.69 14.34 22.11
CA SER A 58 3.78 13.35 22.09
C SER A 58 3.39 11.88 21.85
N VAL A 59 2.55 11.63 20.84
CA VAL A 59 2.23 10.25 20.49
C VAL A 59 3.35 9.72 19.63
N ALA A 60 4.01 8.66 20.08
CA ALA A 60 4.94 7.94 19.24
C ALA A 60 4.14 7.23 18.13
N MET A 61 4.46 7.54 16.89
CA MET A 61 3.81 6.98 15.71
C MET A 61 4.80 6.10 14.96
N ASN A 62 4.26 5.14 14.21
CA ASN A 62 5.04 4.47 13.18
C ASN A 62 4.80 5.17 11.85
N VAL A 63 5.87 5.41 11.11
CA VAL A 63 5.83 6.03 9.79
C VAL A 63 6.25 5.01 8.75
N TYR A 64 5.39 4.77 7.77
CA TYR A 64 5.64 3.87 6.66
C TYR A 64 5.85 4.69 5.39
N ALA A 65 7.01 4.58 4.80
CA ALA A 65 7.33 5.22 3.55
C ALA A 65 7.53 4.19 2.44
N PRO A 66 7.01 4.44 1.23
CA PRO A 66 7.29 3.58 0.09
C PRO A 66 8.78 3.69 -0.29
N ASN A 67 9.43 2.55 -0.52
CA ASN A 67 10.79 2.48 -1.01
C ASN A 67 10.92 1.27 -1.95
N ASP A 68 10.98 1.49 -3.26
CA ASP A 68 11.22 0.50 -4.32
C ASP A 68 10.49 -0.85 -4.11
N GLY A 69 9.18 -0.77 -3.86
CA GLY A 69 8.33 -1.95 -3.62
C GLY A 69 8.32 -2.47 -2.18
N ASN A 70 9.21 -1.99 -1.33
CA ASN A 70 9.26 -2.21 0.11
C ASN A 70 8.67 -0.99 0.86
N ALA A 71 8.46 -1.11 2.14
CA ALA A 71 8.19 0.02 3.01
C ALA A 71 9.34 0.18 3.99
N CYS A 72 9.86 1.41 4.11
CA CYS A 72 10.66 1.77 5.26
C CYS A 72 9.73 2.06 6.43
N VAL A 73 9.98 1.46 7.57
CA VAL A 73 9.26 1.74 8.80
C VAL A 73 10.19 2.49 9.73
N PHE A 74 9.73 3.63 10.20
CA PHE A 74 10.34 4.39 11.28
C PHE A 74 9.43 4.24 12.49
N GLU A 75 9.95 3.64 13.55
CA GLU A 75 9.23 3.44 14.80
C GLU A 75 9.50 4.60 15.76
N ASN A 76 8.56 4.85 16.64
CA ASN A 76 8.68 5.89 17.68
C ASN A 76 8.98 7.30 17.10
N VAL A 77 8.31 7.66 16.03
CA VAL A 77 8.43 8.98 15.42
C VAL A 77 7.59 9.98 16.22
N PHE A 78 8.22 11.05 16.67
CA PHE A 78 7.52 12.15 17.33
C PHE A 78 6.94 13.09 16.30
N VAL A 79 5.71 13.53 16.53
CA VAL A 79 4.98 14.44 15.66
C VAL A 79 4.71 15.74 16.39
N THR A 80 5.06 16.86 15.76
CA THR A 80 4.83 18.20 16.29
C THR A 80 4.15 19.06 15.24
N LYS A 81 3.17 19.86 15.62
CA LYS A 81 2.60 20.88 14.72
C LYS A 81 3.65 21.94 14.39
N THR A 82 3.61 22.42 13.16
CA THR A 82 4.35 23.62 12.76
C THR A 82 3.40 24.84 12.79
N ASP A 83 3.93 26.01 12.50
CA ASP A 83 3.15 27.25 12.36
C ASP A 83 2.34 27.30 11.06
N TYR A 84 2.57 26.35 10.15
CA TYR A 84 1.84 26.26 8.88
C TYR A 84 0.60 25.37 9.02
N PRO A 85 -0.53 25.76 8.38
CA PRO A 85 -1.75 24.95 8.38
C PRO A 85 -1.52 23.55 7.81
N CYS A 86 -2.07 22.56 8.49
CA CYS A 86 -1.99 21.15 8.08
C CYS A 86 -0.57 20.56 7.96
N GLU A 87 0.46 21.27 8.39
CA GLU A 87 1.84 20.79 8.37
C GLU A 87 2.27 20.28 9.74
N VAL A 88 2.92 19.14 9.73
CA VAL A 88 3.55 18.53 10.91
C VAL A 88 5.04 18.28 10.67
N LEU A 89 5.80 18.37 11.73
CA LEU A 89 7.20 18.02 11.78
C LEU A 89 7.34 16.64 12.42
N LEU A 90 7.94 15.72 11.70
CA LEU A 90 8.29 14.38 12.17
C LEU A 90 9.77 14.37 12.58
N THR A 91 10.06 13.86 13.78
CA THR A 91 11.41 13.66 14.28
C THR A 91 11.61 12.21 14.68
N CYS A 92 12.74 11.63 14.29
CA CYS A 92 13.08 10.25 14.62
C CYS A 92 14.56 10.17 14.99
N ASP A 93 14.84 9.57 16.13
CA ASP A 93 16.22 9.37 16.61
C ASP A 93 16.77 8.01 16.17
N THR A 94 15.92 7.11 15.69
CA THR A 94 16.31 5.75 15.30
C THR A 94 16.58 5.63 13.79
N ASN A 95 17.50 4.74 13.45
CA ASN A 95 17.66 4.31 12.07
C ASN A 95 16.41 3.49 11.67
N ASN A 96 15.94 3.69 10.44
CA ASN A 96 14.82 2.93 9.90
C ASN A 96 15.10 1.43 9.87
N ILE A 97 14.05 0.66 10.11
CA ILE A 97 14.02 -0.76 9.79
C ILE A 97 13.41 -0.89 8.40
N LEU A 98 14.15 -1.49 7.47
CA LEU A 98 13.60 -1.89 6.18
C LEU A 98 12.69 -3.10 6.43
N VAL A 99 11.40 -2.85 6.52
CA VAL A 99 10.42 -3.92 6.66
C VAL A 99 9.81 -4.18 5.29
N SER A 100 10.08 -5.35 4.76
CA SER A 100 9.24 -5.83 3.70
C SER A 100 7.84 -6.04 4.28
N ARG A 101 6.89 -5.13 4.01
CA ARG A 101 5.47 -5.31 4.33
C ARG A 101 4.89 -6.56 3.65
N ARG A 102 5.64 -7.10 2.70
CA ARG A 102 5.19 -8.21 1.87
C ARG A 102 5.94 -9.45 2.28
N LYS A 103 5.20 -10.43 2.74
CA LYS A 103 5.74 -11.77 3.01
C LYS A 103 6.25 -12.46 1.73
N THR A 104 5.82 -11.98 0.56
CA THR A 104 6.13 -12.59 -0.74
C THR A 104 6.49 -11.52 -1.76
N GLN A 105 7.47 -11.85 -2.61
CA GLN A 105 7.86 -11.02 -3.74
C GLN A 105 6.68 -10.86 -4.70
N ARG A 106 6.50 -9.66 -5.26
CA ARG A 106 5.56 -9.40 -6.34
C ARG A 106 6.32 -9.16 -7.62
N ILE A 107 5.80 -9.74 -8.69
CA ILE A 107 6.32 -9.57 -10.04
C ILE A 107 5.32 -8.72 -10.81
N SER A 108 5.81 -7.62 -11.38
CA SER A 108 5.02 -6.81 -12.29
C SER A 108 4.85 -7.55 -13.60
N CYS A 109 3.62 -7.84 -13.99
CA CYS A 109 3.31 -8.55 -15.22
C CYS A 109 1.92 -8.19 -15.72
N SER A 110 1.76 -8.16 -17.05
CA SER A 110 0.49 -7.88 -17.71
C SER A 110 0.03 -9.15 -18.41
N ILE A 111 -0.81 -9.93 -17.75
CA ILE A 111 -1.34 -11.20 -18.24
C ILE A 111 -2.86 -11.09 -18.30
N GLY A 112 -3.42 -11.29 -19.48
CA GLY A 112 -4.87 -11.29 -19.71
C GLY A 112 -5.54 -12.59 -19.26
N GLY A 113 -6.78 -12.47 -18.82
CA GLY A 113 -7.57 -13.61 -18.38
C GLY A 113 -9.02 -13.27 -18.13
N LEU A 114 -9.72 -14.20 -17.52
CA LEU A 114 -11.12 -14.09 -17.10
C LEU A 114 -11.22 -14.28 -15.58
N ALA A 115 -12.04 -13.47 -14.94
CA ALA A 115 -12.46 -13.69 -13.57
C ALA A 115 -13.95 -14.11 -13.55
N PHE A 116 -14.26 -15.02 -12.64
CA PHE A 116 -15.58 -15.56 -12.42
C PHE A 116 -16.00 -15.26 -10.99
N VAL A 117 -17.18 -14.70 -10.82
CA VAL A 117 -17.88 -14.57 -9.54
C VAL A 117 -19.06 -15.52 -9.58
N ASP A 118 -19.33 -16.24 -8.51
CA ASP A 118 -20.45 -17.20 -8.46
C ASP A 118 -21.75 -16.58 -9.02
N LYS A 119 -22.35 -17.27 -10.02
CA LYS A 119 -23.59 -16.89 -10.73
C LYS A 119 -23.54 -15.64 -11.63
N HIS A 120 -22.40 -14.99 -11.79
CA HIS A 120 -22.25 -13.87 -12.71
C HIS A 120 -21.52 -14.27 -13.98
N MET A 121 -21.75 -13.52 -15.05
CA MET A 121 -21.01 -13.69 -16.30
C MET A 121 -19.50 -13.42 -16.04
N PRO A 122 -18.62 -14.22 -16.65
CA PRO A 122 -17.19 -13.96 -16.56
C PRO A 122 -16.86 -12.59 -17.15
N PHE A 123 -15.89 -11.91 -16.57
CA PHE A 123 -15.43 -10.63 -17.06
C PHE A 123 -13.91 -10.62 -17.29
N PRO A 124 -13.46 -9.86 -18.31
CA PRO A 124 -12.04 -9.80 -18.63
C PRO A 124 -11.25 -9.08 -17.53
N VAL A 125 -10.07 -9.61 -17.25
CA VAL A 125 -9.11 -9.03 -16.31
C VAL A 125 -7.73 -8.97 -16.94
N ASN A 126 -6.90 -8.05 -16.43
CA ASN A 126 -5.49 -7.99 -16.76
C ASN A 126 -4.67 -7.83 -15.50
N THR A 127 -3.63 -8.61 -15.31
CA THR A 127 -2.79 -8.48 -14.13
C THR A 127 -1.97 -7.19 -14.18
N LYS A 128 -1.73 -6.60 -13.01
CA LYS A 128 -0.73 -5.55 -12.80
C LYS A 128 0.53 -6.12 -12.15
N ASP A 129 0.32 -6.90 -11.11
CA ASP A 129 1.37 -7.62 -10.41
C ASP A 129 0.80 -8.91 -9.80
N ILE A 130 1.69 -9.87 -9.57
CA ILE A 130 1.34 -11.18 -9.02
C ILE A 130 2.39 -11.63 -8.01
N SER A 131 1.97 -12.43 -7.03
CA SER A 131 2.85 -13.07 -6.04
C SER A 131 2.32 -14.46 -5.70
N SER A 132 3.05 -15.23 -4.92
CA SER A 132 2.57 -16.55 -4.45
C SER A 132 1.30 -16.47 -3.60
N THR A 133 0.99 -15.32 -2.99
CA THR A 133 -0.16 -15.14 -2.09
C THR A 133 -1.30 -14.34 -2.66
N GLY A 134 -1.14 -13.70 -3.82
CA GLY A 134 -2.20 -12.86 -4.38
C GLY A 134 -1.83 -12.17 -5.67
N VAL A 135 -2.79 -11.42 -6.20
CA VAL A 135 -2.70 -10.76 -7.49
C VAL A 135 -3.36 -9.38 -7.45
N SER A 136 -2.82 -8.43 -8.21
CA SER A 136 -3.49 -7.17 -8.52
C SER A 136 -4.00 -7.21 -9.95
N LEU A 137 -5.29 -6.89 -10.16
CA LEU A 137 -5.99 -7.01 -11.43
C LEU A 137 -6.63 -5.68 -11.84
N TYR A 138 -6.48 -5.30 -13.09
CA TYR A 138 -7.30 -4.28 -13.71
C TYR A 138 -8.60 -4.92 -14.23
N VAL A 139 -9.73 -4.31 -13.87
CA VAL A 139 -11.07 -4.68 -14.32
C VAL A 139 -11.81 -3.43 -14.82
N ALA A 140 -12.83 -3.61 -15.65
CA ALA A 140 -13.67 -2.50 -16.09
C ALA A 140 -14.43 -1.88 -14.91
N LYS A 141 -14.60 -0.56 -14.90
CA LYS A 141 -15.47 0.13 -13.95
C LYS A 141 -16.91 -0.32 -14.20
N GLY A 142 -17.64 -0.71 -13.15
CA GLY A 142 -18.99 -1.25 -13.26
C GLY A 142 -19.10 -2.77 -13.03
N SER A 143 -17.97 -3.50 -12.92
CA SER A 143 -18.00 -4.83 -12.31
C SER A 143 -18.33 -4.61 -10.82
N GLU A 144 -19.49 -4.99 -10.36
CA GLU A 144 -20.01 -4.81 -8.99
C GLU A 144 -19.19 -5.59 -7.94
N LEU A 145 -17.88 -5.41 -7.99
CA LEU A 145 -16.96 -6.08 -7.08
C LEU A 145 -16.86 -5.29 -5.76
N LEU A 146 -16.93 -6.01 -4.67
CA LEU A 146 -16.74 -5.48 -3.32
C LEU A 146 -15.66 -6.28 -2.59
N PRO A 147 -14.97 -5.70 -1.60
CA PRO A 147 -14.09 -6.46 -0.71
C PRO A 147 -14.87 -7.62 -0.07
N GLY A 148 -14.23 -8.78 -0.01
CA GLY A 148 -14.82 -10.03 0.48
C GLY A 148 -15.41 -10.93 -0.61
N ILE A 149 -15.61 -10.45 -1.84
CA ILE A 149 -16.10 -11.29 -2.95
C ILE A 149 -15.04 -12.34 -3.32
N HIS A 150 -15.50 -13.57 -3.53
CA HIS A 150 -14.69 -14.67 -4.03
C HIS A 150 -14.63 -14.66 -5.55
N LEU A 151 -13.42 -14.81 -6.08
CA LEU A 151 -13.15 -14.90 -7.52
C LEU A 151 -12.51 -16.24 -7.84
N SER A 152 -12.88 -16.81 -8.99
CA SER A 152 -12.07 -17.82 -9.67
C SER A 152 -11.36 -17.15 -10.84
N LEU A 153 -10.05 -17.28 -10.92
CA LEU A 153 -9.22 -16.64 -11.94
C LEU A 153 -8.72 -17.68 -12.93
N ASN A 154 -8.91 -17.39 -14.21
CA ASN A 154 -8.34 -18.16 -15.32
C ASN A 154 -7.52 -17.22 -16.20
N LEU A 155 -6.19 -17.26 -16.05
CA LEU A 155 -5.29 -16.49 -16.89
C LEU A 155 -5.05 -17.26 -18.19
N THR A 156 -5.49 -16.67 -19.29
CA THR A 156 -5.55 -17.34 -20.61
C THR A 156 -4.30 -17.14 -21.45
N GLN A 157 -3.48 -16.14 -21.14
CA GLN A 157 -2.22 -15.91 -21.81
C GLN A 157 -1.10 -16.77 -21.21
N ALA A 158 -0.11 -17.11 -22.02
CA ALA A 158 1.07 -17.82 -21.55
C ALA A 158 1.77 -17.04 -20.42
N ILE A 159 1.97 -17.72 -19.31
CA ILE A 159 2.65 -17.17 -18.16
C ILE A 159 4.14 -17.49 -18.33
N PRO A 160 5.04 -16.49 -18.26
CA PRO A 160 6.49 -16.73 -18.32
C PRO A 160 6.94 -17.73 -17.24
N GLU A 161 7.88 -18.61 -17.58
CA GLU A 161 8.38 -19.66 -16.66
C GLU A 161 8.94 -19.07 -15.36
N GLU A 162 9.57 -17.90 -15.44
CA GLU A 162 10.10 -17.17 -14.28
C GLU A 162 9.00 -16.81 -13.28
N ILE A 163 7.80 -16.50 -13.78
CA ILE A 163 6.64 -16.20 -12.93
C ILE A 163 6.07 -17.50 -12.37
N LEU A 164 5.97 -18.56 -13.18
CA LEU A 164 5.48 -19.86 -12.72
C LEU A 164 6.34 -20.44 -11.58
N GLY A 165 7.64 -20.24 -11.62
CA GLY A 165 8.57 -20.67 -10.56
C GLY A 165 8.32 -20.00 -9.21
N ILE A 166 7.73 -18.79 -9.20
CA ILE A 166 7.49 -18.02 -7.97
C ILE A 166 6.05 -18.17 -7.47
N VAL A 167 5.08 -18.25 -8.38
CA VAL A 167 3.65 -18.20 -8.05
C VAL A 167 2.94 -19.54 -8.23
N GLY A 168 3.61 -20.52 -8.79
CA GLY A 168 3.01 -21.81 -9.13
C GLY A 168 1.97 -21.71 -10.25
N CYS A 169 1.13 -22.72 -10.40
CA CYS A 169 0.06 -22.71 -11.38
C CYS A 169 -1.01 -21.69 -10.99
N ILE A 170 -1.31 -20.76 -11.90
CA ILE A 170 -2.28 -19.66 -11.66
C ILE A 170 -3.61 -19.96 -12.37
N SER A 171 -3.67 -20.98 -13.21
CA SER A 171 -4.91 -21.38 -13.87
C SER A 171 -5.91 -21.91 -12.85
N ASN A 172 -7.13 -21.37 -12.88
CA ASN A 172 -8.23 -21.73 -11.99
C ASN A 172 -8.00 -21.49 -10.50
N ARG A 173 -7.19 -20.50 -10.12
CA ARG A 173 -6.99 -20.15 -8.70
C ARG A 173 -8.18 -19.39 -8.14
N ARG A 174 -8.50 -19.73 -6.90
CA ARG A 174 -9.49 -19.00 -6.11
C ARG A 174 -8.82 -17.85 -5.36
N ALA A 175 -9.50 -16.70 -5.34
CA ALA A 175 -9.01 -15.53 -4.65
C ALA A 175 -10.17 -14.77 -3.98
N VAL A 176 -9.86 -14.00 -2.95
CA VAL A 176 -10.81 -13.07 -2.30
C VAL A 176 -10.37 -11.65 -2.54
N VAL A 177 -11.26 -10.81 -3.00
CA VAL A 177 -11.02 -9.37 -3.15
C VAL A 177 -10.77 -8.77 -1.78
N ARG A 178 -9.63 -8.10 -1.60
CA ARG A 178 -9.24 -7.45 -0.36
C ARG A 178 -9.31 -5.92 -0.43
N ARG A 179 -9.08 -5.37 -1.61
CA ARG A 179 -9.13 -3.92 -1.82
C ARG A 179 -9.56 -3.60 -3.23
N ILE A 180 -10.14 -2.41 -3.40
CA ILE A 180 -10.53 -1.84 -4.67
C ILE A 180 -10.05 -0.39 -4.67
N GLN A 181 -9.46 0.03 -5.77
CA GLN A 181 -8.93 1.37 -5.96
C GLN A 181 -9.28 1.85 -7.35
N GLU A 182 -9.68 3.09 -7.51
CA GLU A 182 -9.86 3.68 -8.83
C GLU A 182 -8.53 3.69 -9.60
N ALA A 183 -8.63 3.44 -10.89
CA ALA A 183 -7.51 3.47 -11.82
C ALA A 183 -7.91 4.29 -13.06
N ASP A 184 -6.91 4.65 -13.87
CA ASP A 184 -7.13 5.46 -15.07
C ASP A 184 -7.96 4.72 -16.13
N TYR A 185 -8.51 5.47 -17.08
CA TYR A 185 -9.23 4.98 -18.27
C TYR A 185 -10.48 4.14 -17.97
N GLY A 186 -11.28 4.50 -16.96
CA GLY A 186 -12.52 3.79 -16.63
C GLY A 186 -12.30 2.37 -16.12
N ARG A 187 -11.15 2.12 -15.52
CA ARG A 187 -10.81 0.85 -14.87
C ARG A 187 -10.77 1.01 -13.36
N VAL A 188 -10.84 -0.10 -12.67
CA VAL A 188 -10.52 -0.22 -11.24
C VAL A 188 -9.39 -1.24 -11.06
N LEU A 189 -8.55 -0.99 -10.08
CA LEU A 189 -7.51 -1.90 -9.66
C LEU A 189 -8.02 -2.65 -8.42
N ILE A 190 -8.13 -3.96 -8.52
CA ILE A 190 -8.46 -4.82 -7.37
C ILE A 190 -7.20 -5.52 -6.88
N GLY A 191 -7.06 -5.64 -5.57
CA GLY A 191 -6.09 -6.52 -4.92
C GLY A 191 -6.82 -7.73 -4.39
N ALA A 192 -6.45 -8.93 -4.84
CA ALA A 192 -7.05 -10.19 -4.41
C ALA A 192 -6.00 -11.12 -3.80
N GLU A 193 -6.37 -11.80 -2.72
CA GLU A 193 -5.56 -12.78 -2.01
C GLU A 193 -5.99 -14.18 -2.42
N PHE A 194 -5.04 -15.04 -2.78
CA PHE A 194 -5.33 -16.44 -3.09
C PHE A 194 -5.78 -17.20 -1.84
N THR A 195 -6.84 -17.97 -1.96
CA THR A 195 -7.43 -18.78 -0.87
C THR A 195 -6.97 -20.22 -0.88
N ASP A 196 -6.52 -20.71 -2.02
CA ASP A 196 -5.93 -22.03 -2.20
C ASP A 196 -4.40 -21.93 -1.96
N ARG A 197 -3.91 -22.74 -1.04
CA ARG A 197 -2.46 -22.92 -0.88
C ARG A 197 -1.97 -23.83 -2.00
N VAL A 198 -0.85 -23.45 -2.61
CA VAL A 198 -0.09 -24.32 -3.54
C VAL A 198 0.61 -25.42 -2.74
#